data_86d0ed9da67880db37b1c6ceacb43647
#
_entry.id   86d0ed9da67880db37b1c6ceacb43647
#
_cell.length_a   1.000
_cell.length_b   1.000
_cell.length_c   1.000
_cell.angle_alpha   90.00
_cell.angle_beta   90.00
_cell.angle_gamma   90.00
#
_symmetry.space_group_name_H-M   'P 1'
#
loop_
_entity.id
_entity.type
_entity.pdbx_description
1 polymer ?
#
loop_
_entity_poly.entity_id
_entity_poly.type
_entity_poly.pdbx_seq_one_letter_code
_entity_poly.pdbx_strand_id
1 'polypeptide(L)'
;MRITDNLIKDIANAPEWFFEAIKVEPKECEIENPKGNLSYSKWDCDSESKNLLIFIHGTGAHKKWWYPIAPHFTENTNVIAVDLPGMGDSGFRDKYSIKDFGQCIISIIEKEKSAMLIDNVFIVGHSLGGQVAAYVASEKKELVSSLI
;
A
#
# COMPACT_ATOMS: atom_id res chain seq x y z
N MET A 1 -16.68 10.58 -29.18
CA MET A 1 -16.19 9.36 -28.49
C MET A 1 -15.86 9.75 -27.05
N ARG A 2 -16.51 9.16 -26.06
CA ARG A 2 -16.29 9.51 -24.64
C ARG A 2 -15.01 8.84 -24.15
N ILE A 3 -14.29 9.48 -23.24
CA ILE A 3 -13.05 8.93 -22.60
C ILE A 3 -13.33 7.52 -22.02
N THR A 4 -14.54 7.31 -21.48
CA THR A 4 -14.98 6.03 -20.92
C THR A 4 -15.01 4.89 -21.94
N ASP A 5 -15.33 5.16 -23.22
CA ASP A 5 -15.44 4.12 -24.25
C ASP A 5 -14.06 3.57 -24.66
N ASN A 6 -13.02 4.41 -24.60
CA ASN A 6 -11.64 4.00 -24.83
C ASN A 6 -11.10 3.20 -23.64
N LEU A 7 -11.32 3.66 -22.40
CA LEU A 7 -10.93 2.95 -21.19
C LEU A 7 -11.53 1.53 -21.13
N ILE A 8 -12.82 1.37 -21.50
CA ILE A 8 -13.46 0.05 -21.52
C ILE A 8 -12.81 -0.87 -22.57
N LYS A 9 -12.43 -0.34 -23.74
CA LYS A 9 -11.72 -1.11 -24.77
C LYS A 9 -10.31 -1.49 -24.33
N ASP A 10 -9.60 -0.58 -23.67
CA ASP A 10 -8.24 -0.83 -23.17
C ASP A 10 -8.25 -1.88 -22.07
N ILE A 11 -9.21 -1.83 -21.17
CA ILE A 11 -9.39 -2.86 -20.12
C ILE A 11 -9.73 -4.21 -20.75
N ALA A 12 -10.60 -4.27 -21.77
CA ALA A 12 -10.95 -5.51 -22.45
C ALA A 12 -9.76 -6.21 -23.14
N ASN A 13 -8.68 -5.48 -23.42
CA ASN A 13 -7.43 -5.98 -24.00
C ASN A 13 -6.31 -6.19 -22.95
N ALA A 14 -6.61 -6.04 -21.67
CA ALA A 14 -5.62 -6.30 -20.62
C ALA A 14 -5.22 -7.79 -20.62
N PRO A 15 -3.98 -8.12 -20.28
CA PRO A 15 -3.51 -9.50 -20.22
C PRO A 15 -4.21 -10.31 -19.13
N GLU A 16 -4.27 -11.63 -19.32
CA GLU A 16 -4.95 -12.55 -18.40
C GLU A 16 -4.49 -12.40 -16.94
N TRP A 17 -3.18 -12.25 -16.72
CA TRP A 17 -2.64 -12.06 -15.37
C TRP A 17 -3.24 -10.85 -14.61
N PHE A 18 -3.60 -9.79 -15.34
CA PHE A 18 -4.25 -8.61 -14.76
C PHE A 18 -5.64 -8.97 -14.22
N PHE A 19 -6.42 -9.69 -15.03
CA PHE A 19 -7.78 -10.10 -14.64
C PHE A 19 -7.76 -11.10 -13.49
N GLU A 20 -6.79 -12.03 -13.47
CA GLU A 20 -6.64 -12.96 -12.36
C GLU A 20 -6.25 -12.24 -11.06
N ALA A 21 -5.31 -11.30 -11.13
CA ALA A 21 -4.89 -10.54 -9.96
C ALA A 21 -6.02 -9.72 -9.34
N ILE A 22 -6.82 -9.01 -10.13
CA ILE A 22 -7.90 -8.16 -9.61
C ILE A 22 -9.09 -8.94 -9.03
N LYS A 23 -9.17 -10.27 -9.24
CA LYS A 23 -10.16 -11.15 -8.59
C LYS A 23 -9.77 -11.50 -7.15
N VAL A 24 -8.50 -11.34 -6.80
CA VAL A 24 -7.99 -11.64 -5.45
C VAL A 24 -8.32 -10.45 -4.54
N GLU A 25 -9.44 -10.54 -3.85
CA GLU A 25 -9.90 -9.47 -2.97
C GLU A 25 -9.02 -9.37 -1.72
N PRO A 26 -8.55 -8.16 -1.36
CA PRO A 26 -7.85 -7.93 -0.11
C PRO A 26 -8.80 -7.85 1.07
N LYS A 27 -8.24 -8.01 2.27
CA LYS A 27 -8.88 -7.58 3.50
C LYS A 27 -8.70 -6.06 3.65
N GLU A 28 -9.80 -5.33 3.75
CA GLU A 28 -9.77 -3.90 4.03
C GLU A 28 -9.51 -3.66 5.53
N CYS A 29 -8.55 -2.80 5.82
CA CYS A 29 -8.08 -2.49 7.15
C CYS A 29 -8.10 -0.98 7.40
N GLU A 30 -8.29 -0.60 8.66
CA GLU A 30 -8.29 0.80 9.09
C GLU A 30 -7.53 0.96 10.41
N ILE A 31 -6.89 2.11 10.56
CA ILE A 31 -6.33 2.58 11.84
C ILE A 31 -7.04 3.86 12.21
N GLU A 32 -7.67 3.88 13.37
CA GLU A 32 -8.23 5.10 13.94
C GLU A 32 -7.11 6.11 14.24
N ASN A 33 -7.28 7.32 13.78
CA ASN A 33 -6.33 8.39 14.02
C ASN A 33 -7.10 9.71 14.22
N PRO A 34 -6.83 10.48 15.30
CA PRO A 34 -7.51 11.74 15.59
C PRO A 34 -7.40 12.79 14.48
N LYS A 35 -6.37 12.67 13.62
CA LYS A 35 -6.15 13.56 12.48
C LYS A 35 -6.78 13.04 11.17
N GLY A 36 -7.60 12.00 11.22
CA GLY A 36 -8.18 11.31 10.07
C GLY A 36 -7.67 9.88 9.96
N ASN A 37 -8.61 8.94 9.88
CA ASN A 37 -8.32 7.50 9.83
C ASN A 37 -7.43 7.14 8.64
N LEU A 38 -6.67 6.06 8.80
CA LEU A 38 -5.78 5.52 7.76
C LEU A 38 -6.39 4.24 7.22
N SER A 39 -6.58 4.18 5.91
CA SER A 39 -7.09 3.00 5.21
C SER A 39 -5.97 2.28 4.47
N TYR A 40 -5.98 0.96 4.50
CA TYR A 40 -5.09 0.11 3.72
C TYR A 40 -5.73 -1.23 3.38
N SER A 41 -5.31 -1.81 2.28
CA SER A 41 -5.72 -3.14 1.85
C SER A 41 -4.60 -4.12 2.14
N LYS A 42 -4.96 -5.32 2.62
CA LYS A 42 -4.01 -6.36 3.01
C LYS A 42 -4.34 -7.68 2.32
N TRP A 43 -3.32 -8.31 1.75
CA TRP A 43 -3.33 -9.69 1.29
C TRP A 43 -2.44 -10.50 2.22
N ASP A 44 -3.03 -11.45 2.93
CA ASP A 44 -2.27 -12.34 3.78
C ASP A 44 -1.50 -13.36 2.91
N CYS A 45 -0.33 -13.74 3.38
CA CYS A 45 0.51 -14.73 2.72
C CYS A 45 -0.11 -16.13 2.83
N ASP A 46 0.07 -16.94 1.78
CA ASP A 46 -0.38 -18.34 1.76
C ASP A 46 0.49 -19.27 2.65
N SER A 47 1.65 -18.78 3.10
CA SER A 47 2.60 -19.48 3.97
C SER A 47 2.84 -18.74 5.28
N GLU A 48 3.51 -19.37 6.25
CA GLU A 48 3.97 -18.73 7.49
C GLU A 48 5.16 -17.79 7.23
N SER A 49 4.95 -16.78 6.39
CA SER A 49 6.00 -15.82 6.04
C SER A 49 6.13 -14.70 7.08
N LYS A 50 7.37 -14.37 7.38
CA LYS A 50 7.73 -13.23 8.23
C LYS A 50 8.09 -11.97 7.43
N ASN A 51 7.75 -11.95 6.15
CA ASN A 51 7.99 -10.83 5.25
C ASN A 51 6.73 -9.98 5.10
N LEU A 52 6.91 -8.67 5.08
CA LEU A 52 5.86 -7.69 4.80
C LEU A 52 6.32 -6.78 3.65
N LEU A 53 5.54 -6.71 2.59
CA LEU A 53 5.73 -5.79 1.48
C LEU A 53 4.68 -4.70 1.53
N ILE A 54 5.10 -3.43 1.50
CA ILE A 54 4.22 -2.28 1.55
C ILE A 54 4.33 -1.48 0.26
N PHE A 55 3.21 -1.28 -0.39
CA PHE A 55 3.07 -0.43 -1.57
C PHE A 55 2.52 0.96 -1.19
N ILE A 56 3.23 2.01 -1.60
CA ILE A 56 2.85 3.41 -1.36
C ILE A 56 2.68 4.11 -2.70
N HIS A 57 1.48 4.62 -2.96
CA HIS A 57 1.13 5.28 -4.20
C HIS A 57 1.67 6.72 -4.30
N GLY A 58 1.61 7.30 -5.51
CA GLY A 58 1.95 8.69 -5.77
C GLY A 58 0.80 9.67 -5.53
N THR A 59 1.06 10.95 -5.73
CA THR A 59 0.07 12.03 -5.59
C THR A 59 -1.14 11.78 -6.47
N GLY A 60 -2.34 11.92 -5.88
CA GLY A 60 -3.62 11.78 -6.60
C GLY A 60 -4.00 10.35 -6.97
N ALA A 61 -3.19 9.35 -6.57
CA ALA A 61 -3.52 7.94 -6.70
C ALA A 61 -4.14 7.41 -5.39
N HIS A 62 -4.34 6.11 -5.32
CA HIS A 62 -4.90 5.41 -4.16
C HIS A 62 -4.44 3.94 -4.14
N LYS A 63 -4.66 3.22 -3.04
CA LYS A 63 -4.24 1.82 -2.81
C LYS A 63 -4.65 0.86 -3.93
N LYS A 64 -5.80 1.05 -4.56
CA LYS A 64 -6.31 0.17 -5.62
C LYS A 64 -5.45 0.19 -6.90
N TRP A 65 -4.54 1.17 -7.05
CA TRP A 65 -3.56 1.16 -8.13
C TRP A 65 -2.64 -0.07 -8.07
N TRP A 66 -2.45 -0.60 -6.87
CA TRP A 66 -1.60 -1.76 -6.65
C TRP A 66 -2.31 -3.11 -6.73
N TYR A 67 -3.65 -3.13 -6.85
CA TYR A 67 -4.45 -4.36 -6.89
C TYR A 67 -4.05 -5.34 -8.01
N PRO A 68 -3.69 -4.89 -9.23
CA PRO A 68 -3.23 -5.82 -10.25
C PRO A 68 -1.86 -6.43 -9.98
N ILE A 69 -1.10 -5.87 -9.03
CA ILE A 69 0.29 -6.24 -8.77
C ILE A 69 0.44 -6.97 -7.44
N ALA A 70 -0.22 -6.49 -6.40
CA ALA A 70 -0.08 -6.98 -5.03
C ALA A 70 -0.27 -8.50 -4.88
N PRO A 71 -1.27 -9.15 -5.48
CA PRO A 71 -1.48 -10.58 -5.33
C PRO A 71 -0.34 -11.47 -5.83
N HIS A 72 0.48 -10.98 -6.76
CA HIS A 72 1.62 -11.76 -7.28
C HIS A 72 2.74 -11.99 -6.26
N PHE A 73 2.70 -11.35 -5.12
CA PHE A 73 3.71 -11.48 -4.06
C PHE A 73 3.23 -12.31 -2.87
N THR A 74 1.96 -12.74 -2.85
CA THR A 74 1.37 -13.39 -1.67
C THR A 74 1.83 -14.82 -1.42
N GLU A 75 2.49 -15.45 -2.37
CA GLU A 75 3.05 -16.80 -2.19
C GLU A 75 4.00 -16.88 -0.96
N ASN A 76 4.84 -15.84 -0.78
CA ASN A 76 5.89 -15.83 0.23
C ASN A 76 5.95 -14.51 1.05
N THR A 77 4.96 -13.64 0.94
CA THR A 77 5.03 -12.30 1.55
C THR A 77 3.63 -11.79 1.87
N ASN A 78 3.44 -11.28 3.08
CA ASN A 78 2.24 -10.50 3.39
C ASN A 78 2.34 -9.16 2.66
N VAL A 79 1.27 -8.73 2.03
CA VAL A 79 1.29 -7.53 1.18
C VAL A 79 0.28 -6.50 1.68
N ILE A 80 0.70 -5.24 1.69
CA ILE A 80 -0.16 -4.10 2.04
C ILE A 80 -0.08 -3.06 0.92
N ALA A 81 -1.22 -2.50 0.56
CA ALA A 81 -1.32 -1.28 -0.22
C ALA A 81 -2.02 -0.20 0.60
N VAL A 82 -1.41 0.96 0.77
CA VAL A 82 -1.90 2.02 1.65
C VAL A 82 -2.55 3.16 0.88
N ASP A 83 -3.55 3.79 1.49
CA ASP A 83 -4.00 5.13 1.10
C ASP A 83 -3.30 6.16 1.97
N LEU A 84 -2.53 7.06 1.34
CA LEU A 84 -1.95 8.19 2.06
C LEU A 84 -3.06 9.14 2.55
N PRO A 85 -2.90 9.82 3.71
CA PRO A 85 -3.88 10.77 4.22
C PRO A 85 -4.38 11.75 3.16
N GLY A 86 -5.71 11.93 3.09
CA GLY A 86 -6.37 12.78 2.11
C GLY A 86 -6.51 12.18 0.70
N MET A 87 -6.15 10.91 0.52
CA MET A 87 -6.26 10.18 -0.74
C MET A 87 -6.97 8.84 -0.51
N GLY A 88 -7.66 8.34 -1.54
CA GLY A 88 -8.44 7.11 -1.45
C GLY A 88 -9.47 7.16 -0.33
N ASP A 89 -9.47 6.13 0.52
CA ASP A 89 -10.40 5.98 1.64
C ASP A 89 -9.80 6.51 2.98
N SER A 90 -8.57 7.05 2.98
CA SER A 90 -7.96 7.68 4.16
C SER A 90 -8.52 9.07 4.43
N GLY A 91 -8.69 9.42 5.70
CA GLY A 91 -9.27 10.67 6.15
C GLY A 91 -8.47 11.92 5.73
N PHE A 92 -9.20 13.02 5.50
CA PHE A 92 -8.60 14.32 5.19
C PHE A 92 -7.95 14.94 6.43
N ARG A 93 -6.97 15.82 6.18
CA ARG A 93 -6.25 16.58 7.20
C ARG A 93 -6.13 18.05 6.81
N ASP A 94 -5.96 18.93 7.80
CA ASP A 94 -5.79 20.36 7.56
C ASP A 94 -4.45 20.68 6.87
N LYS A 95 -3.41 19.87 7.12
CA LYS A 95 -2.07 20.02 6.56
C LYS A 95 -1.46 18.67 6.24
N TYR A 96 -0.59 18.66 5.24
CA TYR A 96 0.12 17.49 4.76
C TYR A 96 1.63 17.76 4.72
N SER A 97 2.42 16.79 5.13
CA SER A 97 3.87 16.81 5.00
C SER A 97 4.41 15.38 4.79
N ILE A 98 5.60 15.26 4.23
CA ILE A 98 6.28 13.95 4.10
C ILE A 98 6.44 13.29 5.47
N LYS A 99 6.73 14.07 6.50
CA LYS A 99 6.82 13.60 7.89
C LYS A 99 5.50 12.98 8.35
N ASP A 100 4.36 13.67 8.15
CA ASP A 100 3.05 13.16 8.57
C ASP A 100 2.68 11.88 7.81
N PHE A 101 2.94 11.83 6.50
CA PHE A 101 2.75 10.62 5.70
C PHE A 101 3.62 9.47 6.21
N GLY A 102 4.91 9.74 6.46
CA GLY A 102 5.84 8.73 6.96
C GLY A 102 5.46 8.18 8.33
N GLN A 103 5.00 9.04 9.25
CA GLN A 103 4.50 8.59 10.56
C GLN A 103 3.27 7.67 10.42
N CYS A 104 2.40 7.89 9.43
CA CYS A 104 1.29 6.99 9.13
C CYS A 104 1.77 5.61 8.68
N ILE A 105 2.76 5.56 7.79
CA ILE A 105 3.35 4.28 7.34
C ILE A 105 4.03 3.55 8.52
N ILE A 106 4.79 4.27 9.35
CA ILE A 106 5.39 3.70 10.56
C ILE A 106 4.31 3.07 11.47
N SER A 107 3.20 3.77 11.70
CA SER A 107 2.10 3.26 12.53
C SER A 107 1.47 1.98 11.95
N ILE A 108 1.34 1.88 10.62
CA ILE A 108 0.88 0.65 9.95
C ILE A 108 1.88 -0.49 10.15
N ILE A 109 3.18 -0.23 9.95
CA ILE A 109 4.23 -1.23 10.16
C ILE A 109 4.22 -1.75 11.60
N GLU A 110 4.19 -0.86 12.58
CA GLU A 110 4.19 -1.20 14.00
C GLU A 110 2.96 -2.03 14.39
N LYS A 111 1.77 -1.66 13.87
CA LYS A 111 0.53 -2.42 14.06
C LYS A 111 0.65 -3.85 13.51
N GLU A 112 1.11 -3.99 12.27
CA GLU A 112 1.21 -5.29 11.62
C GLU A 112 2.31 -6.16 12.27
N LYS A 113 3.42 -5.58 12.66
CA LYS A 113 4.47 -6.29 13.45
C LYS A 113 3.97 -6.75 14.82
N SER A 114 3.03 -6.03 15.43
CA SER A 114 2.41 -6.44 16.69
C SER A 114 1.41 -7.59 16.52
N ALA A 115 0.75 -7.64 15.36
CA ALA A 115 -0.27 -8.66 15.06
C ALA A 115 0.33 -9.94 14.47
N MET A 116 1.49 -9.85 13.84
CA MET A 116 2.18 -10.94 13.15
C MET A 116 3.68 -10.94 13.47
N LEU A 117 4.31 -12.12 13.38
CA LEU A 117 5.76 -12.25 13.53
C LEU A 117 6.46 -11.79 12.24
N ILE A 118 6.58 -10.47 12.04
CA ILE A 118 7.27 -9.88 10.87
C ILE A 118 8.72 -9.57 11.24
N ASP A 119 9.65 -10.18 10.51
CA ASP A 119 11.10 -9.93 10.62
C ASP A 119 11.55 -8.91 9.58
N ASN A 120 11.09 -9.01 8.34
CA ASN A 120 11.53 -8.18 7.23
C ASN A 120 10.40 -7.30 6.69
N VAL A 121 10.69 -6.01 6.49
CA VAL A 121 9.76 -5.05 5.86
C VAL A 121 10.41 -4.47 4.61
N PHE A 122 9.72 -4.63 3.49
CA PHE A 122 10.08 -4.08 2.19
C PHE A 122 9.09 -2.99 1.82
N ILE A 123 9.57 -1.88 1.29
CA ILE A 123 8.70 -0.77 0.88
C ILE A 123 8.94 -0.46 -0.61
N VAL A 124 7.86 -0.42 -1.38
CA VAL A 124 7.84 0.05 -2.76
C VAL A 124 7.06 1.35 -2.81
N GLY A 125 7.70 2.43 -3.22
CA GLY A 125 7.08 3.75 -3.27
C GLY A 125 7.13 4.38 -4.66
N HIS A 126 5.98 4.78 -5.19
CA HIS A 126 5.92 5.51 -6.46
C HIS A 126 5.83 7.02 -6.22
N SER A 127 6.73 7.81 -6.85
CA SER A 127 6.70 9.28 -6.82
C SER A 127 6.67 9.83 -5.38
N LEU A 128 5.58 10.48 -4.94
CA LEU A 128 5.37 10.91 -3.55
C LEU A 128 5.57 9.74 -2.57
N GLY A 129 5.07 8.54 -2.91
CA GLY A 129 5.27 7.33 -2.11
C GLY A 129 6.74 6.97 -1.93
N GLY A 130 7.58 7.21 -2.94
CA GLY A 130 9.04 7.04 -2.85
C GLY A 130 9.69 8.01 -1.85
N GLN A 131 9.25 9.28 -1.82
CA GLN A 131 9.72 10.25 -0.83
C GLN A 131 9.29 9.85 0.60
N VAL A 132 8.06 9.36 0.74
CA VAL A 132 7.56 8.85 2.03
C VAL A 132 8.36 7.63 2.47
N ALA A 133 8.62 6.67 1.57
CA ALA A 133 9.43 5.48 1.85
C ALA A 133 10.85 5.84 2.30
N ALA A 134 11.50 6.80 1.61
CA ALA A 134 12.82 7.28 1.99
C ALA A 134 12.81 7.95 3.37
N TYR A 135 11.77 8.73 3.70
CA TYR A 135 11.60 9.29 5.03
C TYR A 135 11.47 8.19 6.09
N VAL A 136 10.63 7.18 5.88
CA VAL A 136 10.45 6.06 6.82
C VAL A 136 11.78 5.33 7.06
N ALA A 137 12.51 5.01 5.98
CA ALA A 137 13.81 4.35 6.08
C ALA A 137 14.88 5.21 6.78
N SER A 138 14.80 6.54 6.69
CA SER A 138 15.72 7.44 7.39
C SER A 138 15.43 7.57 8.89
N GLU A 139 14.15 7.62 9.27
CA GLU A 139 13.70 7.81 10.65
C GLU A 139 13.73 6.49 11.46
N LYS A 140 13.48 5.36 10.80
CA LYS A 140 13.29 4.04 11.42
C LYS A 140 14.06 2.97 10.65
N LYS A 141 15.40 3.13 10.59
CA LYS A 141 16.29 2.20 9.86
C LYS A 141 16.10 0.74 10.28
N GLU A 142 15.80 0.52 11.54
CA GLU A 142 15.61 -0.81 12.13
C GLU A 142 14.28 -1.47 11.68
N LEU A 143 13.33 -0.70 11.17
CA LEU A 143 12.04 -1.23 10.69
C LEU A 143 12.08 -1.64 9.22
N VAL A 144 12.98 -1.09 8.41
CA VAL A 144 12.96 -1.24 6.95
C VAL A 144 14.15 -2.06 6.49
N SER A 145 13.89 -3.21 5.91
CA SER A 145 14.93 -4.11 5.36
C SER A 145 15.40 -3.65 3.98
N SER A 146 14.49 -3.14 3.15
CA SER A 146 14.83 -2.59 1.84
C SER A 146 13.73 -1.64 1.34
N LEU A 147 14.11 -0.70 0.46
CA LEU A 147 13.16 0.16 -0.24
C LEU A 147 13.48 0.23 -1.75
N ILE A 148 12.42 0.38 -2.57
CA ILE A 148 12.45 0.48 -4.03
C ILE A 148 11.63 1.68 -4.46
#